data_d05a73c0c1c632d65485c766279e535b
#
_entry.id   d05a73c0c1c632d65485c766279e535b
#
_cell.length_a   1.000
_cell.length_b   1.000
_cell.length_c   1.000
_cell.angle_alpha   90.00
_cell.angle_beta   90.00
_cell.angle_gamma   90.00
#
_symmetry.space_group_name_H-M   'P 1'
#
loop_
_entity.id
_entity.type
_entity.pdbx_description
1 polymer ?
#
loop_
_entity_poly.entity_id
_entity_poly.type
_entity_poly.pdbx_seq_one_letter_code
_entity_poly.pdbx_strand_id
1 'polypeptide(L)'
;MSTSAKDISLEDYHKLVPTCTLEERGHRIRFYTPSPHVKALVDTIFVAEPETIDWISHFDPEDIFLDIGANIGLYSLWATVSRHVQCYAFEPESLNYSILTRNIIYNDLGDRLIAYPAAIGDKSGFDQLHLTIFEYGETCHALGKKLNYANEPFEPVFSQGCYTTTIDELISSQTIPVPNHIKIDVDGIENKIIKGARQTLKNPILRS
;
A
#
# COMPACT_ATOMS: atom_id res chain seq x y z
N MET A 1 24.49 -28.46 7.78
CA MET A 1 25.61 -28.06 6.90
C MET A 1 25.43 -26.61 6.54
N SER A 2 26.27 -25.73 7.06
CA SER A 2 26.21 -24.30 6.73
C SER A 2 26.72 -24.14 5.30
N THR A 3 25.82 -23.80 4.37
CA THR A 3 26.23 -23.29 3.07
C THR A 3 26.82 -21.93 3.30
N SER A 4 28.16 -21.81 3.16
CA SER A 4 28.82 -20.50 3.15
C SER A 4 28.21 -19.69 2.03
N ALA A 5 27.61 -18.53 2.36
CA ALA A 5 27.23 -17.55 1.35
C ALA A 5 28.51 -17.26 0.53
N LYS A 6 28.46 -17.48 -0.79
CA LYS A 6 29.51 -17.00 -1.68
C LYS A 6 29.50 -15.48 -1.55
N ASP A 7 30.67 -14.91 -1.32
CA ASP A 7 30.83 -13.47 -1.31
C ASP A 7 30.41 -12.91 -2.65
N ILE A 8 29.26 -12.21 -2.69
CA ILE A 8 28.78 -11.52 -3.87
C ILE A 8 29.49 -10.17 -3.90
N SER A 9 30.10 -9.80 -5.02
CA SER A 9 30.71 -8.49 -5.17
C SER A 9 29.63 -7.39 -5.08
N LEU A 10 29.98 -6.19 -4.63
CA LEU A 10 29.05 -5.05 -4.61
C LEU A 10 28.52 -4.74 -6.01
N GLU A 11 29.33 -4.93 -7.05
CA GLU A 11 28.93 -4.74 -8.46
C GLU A 11 27.87 -5.76 -8.87
N ASP A 12 28.03 -7.02 -8.54
CA ASP A 12 27.05 -8.08 -8.84
C ASP A 12 25.77 -7.89 -8.02
N TYR A 13 25.90 -7.57 -6.73
CA TYR A 13 24.77 -7.25 -5.87
C TYR A 13 23.94 -6.08 -6.43
N HIS A 14 24.60 -5.03 -6.92
CA HIS A 14 23.92 -3.87 -7.50
C HIS A 14 23.15 -4.20 -8.79
N LYS A 15 23.57 -5.23 -9.52
CA LYS A 15 22.89 -5.74 -10.73
C LYS A 15 21.71 -6.67 -10.39
N LEU A 16 21.64 -7.18 -9.16
CA LEU A 16 20.53 -8.04 -8.74
C LEU A 16 19.27 -7.20 -8.53
N VAL A 17 18.37 -7.26 -9.50
CA VAL A 17 17.06 -6.63 -9.44
C VAL A 17 15.99 -7.72 -9.62
N PRO A 18 15.66 -8.46 -8.55
CA PRO A 18 14.68 -9.53 -8.64
C PRO A 18 13.30 -8.94 -8.97
N THR A 19 12.73 -9.38 -10.08
CA THR A 19 11.41 -8.94 -10.52
C THR A 19 10.60 -10.11 -11.04
N CYS A 20 9.27 -10.01 -10.94
CA CYS A 20 8.35 -10.85 -11.70
C CYS A 20 7.41 -9.97 -12.54
N THR A 21 6.80 -10.58 -13.53
CA THR A 21 5.81 -9.91 -14.38
C THR A 21 4.48 -10.62 -14.20
N LEU A 22 3.45 -9.84 -13.86
CA LEU A 22 2.06 -10.25 -13.87
C LEU A 22 1.49 -9.95 -15.25
N GLU A 23 0.97 -10.98 -15.94
CA GLU A 23 0.28 -10.84 -17.22
C GLU A 23 -1.13 -11.41 -17.06
N GLU A 24 -2.14 -10.55 -17.07
CA GLU A 24 -3.52 -10.95 -16.84
C GLU A 24 -4.49 -10.01 -17.57
N ARG A 25 -5.53 -10.58 -18.19
CA ARG A 25 -6.60 -9.84 -18.89
C ARG A 25 -6.07 -8.80 -19.91
N GLY A 26 -4.94 -9.09 -20.56
CA GLY A 26 -4.30 -8.22 -21.54
C GLY A 26 -3.45 -7.08 -20.94
N HIS A 27 -3.30 -7.02 -19.63
CA HIS A 27 -2.45 -6.05 -18.93
C HIS A 27 -1.15 -6.72 -18.47
N ARG A 28 -0.09 -5.90 -18.38
CA ARG A 28 1.23 -6.33 -17.96
C ARG A 28 1.75 -5.40 -16.89
N ILE A 29 2.14 -5.94 -15.73
CA ILE A 29 2.69 -5.20 -14.60
C ILE A 29 3.96 -5.89 -14.12
N ARG A 30 5.03 -5.12 -13.97
CA ARG A 30 6.31 -5.59 -13.44
C ARG A 30 6.41 -5.26 -11.96
N PHE A 31 6.68 -6.27 -11.13
CA PHE A 31 6.86 -6.11 -9.69
C PHE A 31 8.31 -6.37 -9.26
N TYR A 32 8.85 -5.55 -8.38
CA TYR A 32 10.05 -5.84 -7.61
C TYR A 32 9.72 -6.90 -6.54
N THR A 33 10.43 -8.01 -6.57
CA THR A 33 10.15 -9.19 -5.72
C THR A 33 11.39 -9.62 -4.95
N PRO A 34 11.79 -8.85 -3.90
CA PRO A 34 13.03 -9.10 -3.15
C PRO A 34 12.98 -10.34 -2.29
N SER A 35 11.80 -10.94 -2.06
CA SER A 35 11.61 -12.13 -1.25
C SER A 35 10.60 -13.10 -1.86
N PRO A 36 10.63 -14.39 -1.46
CA PRO A 36 9.59 -15.34 -1.84
C PRO A 36 8.19 -14.93 -1.38
N HIS A 37 8.07 -14.26 -0.23
CA HIS A 37 6.80 -13.77 0.29
C HIS A 37 6.19 -12.72 -0.66
N VAL A 38 6.94 -11.70 -1.04
CA VAL A 38 6.49 -10.69 -2.01
C VAL A 38 6.09 -11.33 -3.35
N LYS A 39 6.84 -12.34 -3.81
CA LYS A 39 6.47 -13.09 -5.02
C LYS A 39 5.12 -13.80 -4.85
N ALA A 40 4.87 -14.42 -3.70
CA ALA A 40 3.60 -15.10 -3.42
C ALA A 40 2.42 -14.12 -3.38
N LEU A 41 2.59 -12.91 -2.82
CA LEU A 41 1.57 -11.86 -2.85
C LEU A 41 1.17 -11.49 -4.29
N VAL A 42 2.16 -11.32 -5.18
CA VAL A 42 1.89 -11.04 -6.60
C VAL A 42 1.17 -12.20 -7.28
N ASP A 43 1.59 -13.44 -7.02
CA ASP A 43 1.00 -14.64 -7.65
C ASP A 43 -0.46 -14.87 -7.23
N THR A 44 -0.85 -14.36 -6.06
CA THR A 44 -2.17 -14.61 -5.47
C THR A 44 -3.16 -13.45 -5.60
N ILE A 45 -2.79 -12.32 -6.20
CA ILE A 45 -3.62 -11.10 -6.26
C ILE A 45 -5.07 -11.35 -6.73
N PHE A 46 -5.29 -12.25 -7.70
CA PHE A 46 -6.62 -12.55 -8.23
C PHE A 46 -7.38 -13.64 -7.45
N VAL A 47 -6.73 -14.23 -6.45
CA VAL A 47 -7.29 -15.34 -5.67
C VAL A 47 -7.47 -14.97 -4.21
N ALA A 48 -6.60 -14.10 -3.68
CA ALA A 48 -6.64 -13.67 -2.28
C ALA A 48 -7.88 -12.80 -1.99
N GLU A 49 -8.15 -11.82 -2.86
CA GLU A 49 -9.29 -10.91 -2.72
C GLU A 49 -9.99 -10.70 -4.08
N PRO A 50 -10.68 -11.72 -4.61
CA PRO A 50 -11.33 -11.64 -5.91
C PRO A 50 -12.41 -10.55 -5.96
N GLU A 51 -13.06 -10.24 -4.83
CA GLU A 51 -14.04 -9.18 -4.69
C GLU A 51 -13.43 -7.78 -4.89
N THR A 52 -12.22 -7.55 -4.39
CA THR A 52 -11.48 -6.30 -4.60
C THR A 52 -11.12 -6.13 -6.08
N ILE A 53 -10.70 -7.18 -6.75
CA ILE A 53 -10.44 -7.18 -8.20
C ILE A 53 -11.70 -6.93 -9.01
N ASP A 54 -12.81 -7.58 -8.63
CA ASP A 54 -14.11 -7.35 -9.28
C ASP A 54 -14.58 -5.91 -9.10
N TRP A 55 -14.50 -5.38 -7.89
CA TRP A 55 -14.82 -3.98 -7.59
C TRP A 55 -13.99 -2.99 -8.43
N ILE A 56 -12.66 -3.16 -8.49
CA ILE A 56 -11.79 -2.34 -9.33
C ILE A 56 -12.20 -2.42 -10.81
N SER A 57 -12.68 -3.57 -11.28
CA SER A 57 -13.09 -3.75 -12.68
C SER A 57 -14.22 -2.82 -13.12
N HIS A 58 -14.98 -2.26 -12.18
CA HIS A 58 -16.10 -1.33 -12.42
C HIS A 58 -15.71 0.16 -12.33
N PHE A 59 -14.43 0.49 -12.07
CA PHE A 59 -14.00 1.89 -12.06
C PHE A 59 -14.04 2.48 -13.46
N ASP A 60 -14.47 3.72 -13.57
CA ASP A 60 -14.39 4.47 -14.81
C ASP A 60 -12.96 4.97 -15.06
N PRO A 61 -12.51 5.10 -16.30
CA PRO A 61 -11.26 5.80 -16.61
C PRO A 61 -11.29 7.23 -16.03
N GLU A 62 -10.14 7.68 -15.50
CA GLU A 62 -9.97 8.98 -14.84
C GLU A 62 -10.67 9.10 -13.46
N ASP A 63 -11.30 8.04 -12.94
CA ASP A 63 -11.72 8.01 -11.54
C ASP A 63 -10.51 8.19 -10.61
N ILE A 64 -10.77 8.71 -9.43
CA ILE A 64 -9.77 8.91 -8.39
C ILE A 64 -9.90 7.79 -7.37
N PHE A 65 -8.87 6.99 -7.25
CA PHE A 65 -8.78 5.88 -6.31
C PHE A 65 -7.84 6.22 -5.15
N LEU A 66 -8.32 6.09 -3.93
CA LEU A 66 -7.55 6.23 -2.70
C LEU A 66 -7.32 4.86 -2.08
N ASP A 67 -6.06 4.41 -2.02
CA ASP A 67 -5.65 3.11 -1.50
C ASP A 67 -4.90 3.30 -0.16
N ILE A 68 -5.53 2.94 0.95
CA ILE A 68 -5.01 3.12 2.31
C ILE A 68 -4.56 1.76 2.86
N GLY A 69 -3.28 1.65 3.18
CA GLY A 69 -2.60 0.39 3.46
C GLY A 69 -2.21 -0.30 2.15
N ALA A 70 -1.58 0.46 1.26
CA ALA A 70 -1.28 -0.02 -0.08
C ALA A 70 -0.23 -1.15 -0.13
N ASN A 71 0.51 -1.39 0.95
CA ASN A 71 1.56 -2.38 1.05
C ASN A 71 2.55 -2.23 -0.13
N ILE A 72 2.78 -3.26 -0.93
CA ILE A 72 3.65 -3.21 -2.11
C ILE A 72 2.96 -2.63 -3.37
N GLY A 73 1.69 -2.20 -3.25
CA GLY A 73 0.92 -1.54 -4.30
C GLY A 73 0.17 -2.47 -5.26
N LEU A 74 -0.18 -3.68 -4.86
CA LEU A 74 -0.86 -4.66 -5.73
C LEU A 74 -2.11 -4.08 -6.37
N TYR A 75 -3.04 -3.58 -5.56
CA TYR A 75 -4.33 -3.05 -6.03
C TYR A 75 -4.19 -1.67 -6.64
N SER A 76 -3.30 -0.82 -6.09
CA SER A 76 -2.97 0.49 -6.68
C SER A 76 -2.47 0.37 -8.12
N LEU A 77 -1.48 -0.51 -8.37
CA LEU A 77 -0.93 -0.73 -9.71
C LEU A 77 -1.98 -1.38 -10.63
N TRP A 78 -2.71 -2.39 -10.12
CA TRP A 78 -3.75 -3.06 -10.91
C TRP A 78 -4.82 -2.07 -11.37
N ALA A 79 -5.36 -1.24 -10.47
CA ALA A 79 -6.36 -0.23 -10.80
C ALA A 79 -5.82 0.77 -11.83
N THR A 80 -4.61 1.29 -11.61
CA THR A 80 -4.00 2.29 -12.49
C THR A 80 -3.75 1.74 -13.90
N VAL A 81 -3.25 0.50 -14.02
CA VAL A 81 -2.94 -0.11 -15.33
C VAL A 81 -4.19 -0.59 -16.04
N SER A 82 -5.12 -1.26 -15.32
CA SER A 82 -6.27 -1.90 -15.96
C SER A 82 -7.43 -0.94 -16.20
N ARG A 83 -7.56 0.11 -15.39
CA ARG A 83 -8.71 1.06 -15.45
C ARG A 83 -8.30 2.50 -15.79
N HIS A 84 -7.00 2.80 -15.85
CA HIS A 84 -6.47 4.14 -16.13
C HIS A 84 -6.90 5.20 -15.11
N VAL A 85 -7.15 4.80 -13.87
CA VAL A 85 -7.50 5.71 -12.77
C VAL A 85 -6.30 6.53 -12.31
N GLN A 86 -6.57 7.69 -11.70
CA GLN A 86 -5.61 8.41 -10.89
C GLN A 86 -5.61 7.81 -9.48
N CYS A 87 -4.49 7.29 -9.02
CA CYS A 87 -4.40 6.62 -7.72
C CYS A 87 -3.52 7.40 -6.73
N TYR A 88 -3.98 7.48 -5.48
CA TYR A 88 -3.24 8.01 -4.34
C TYR A 88 -3.09 6.89 -3.30
N ALA A 89 -1.88 6.39 -3.13
CA ALA A 89 -1.57 5.25 -2.28
C ALA A 89 -0.87 5.69 -0.99
N PHE A 90 -1.29 5.17 0.14
CA PHE A 90 -0.71 5.47 1.46
C PHE A 90 -0.19 4.19 2.09
N GLU A 91 1.12 4.17 2.37
CA GLU A 91 1.82 3.05 3.00
C GLU A 91 2.86 3.58 3.97
N PRO A 92 2.66 3.45 5.29
CA PRO A 92 3.59 3.98 6.28
C PRO A 92 4.82 3.10 6.52
N GLU A 93 4.77 1.78 6.26
CA GLU A 93 5.89 0.88 6.53
C GLU A 93 7.00 1.06 5.49
N SER A 94 8.23 1.22 5.95
CA SER A 94 9.35 1.67 5.12
C SER A 94 9.77 0.67 4.03
N LEU A 95 9.76 -0.64 4.32
CA LEU A 95 10.13 -1.68 3.35
C LEU A 95 9.04 -1.81 2.27
N ASN A 96 7.77 -1.83 2.68
CA ASN A 96 6.63 -1.90 1.78
C ASN A 96 6.57 -0.67 0.89
N TYR A 97 6.72 0.53 1.47
CA TYR A 97 6.78 1.78 0.70
C TYR A 97 7.93 1.80 -0.30
N SER A 98 9.09 1.26 0.07
CA SER A 98 10.24 1.13 -0.84
C SER A 98 9.93 0.22 -2.04
N ILE A 99 9.17 -0.86 -1.84
CA ILE A 99 8.72 -1.74 -2.93
C ILE A 99 7.67 -1.04 -3.79
N LEU A 100 6.65 -0.43 -3.16
CA LEU A 100 5.60 0.32 -3.85
C LEU A 100 6.18 1.36 -4.81
N THR A 101 7.13 2.18 -4.34
CA THR A 101 7.77 3.20 -5.18
C THR A 101 8.58 2.61 -6.32
N ARG A 102 9.28 1.49 -6.12
CA ARG A 102 9.97 0.77 -7.20
C ARG A 102 9.00 0.22 -8.23
N ASN A 103 7.87 -0.33 -7.77
CA ASN A 103 6.83 -0.85 -8.66
C ASN A 103 6.22 0.25 -9.51
N ILE A 104 5.98 1.44 -8.96
CA ILE A 104 5.54 2.62 -9.72
C ILE A 104 6.55 2.97 -10.82
N ILE A 105 7.84 3.07 -10.48
CA ILE A 105 8.92 3.41 -11.42
C ILE A 105 9.05 2.35 -12.52
N TYR A 106 8.99 1.07 -12.19
CA TYR A 106 9.16 -0.03 -13.17
C TYR A 106 8.03 -0.14 -14.19
N ASN A 107 6.91 0.53 -13.94
CA ASN A 107 5.74 0.54 -14.82
C ASN A 107 5.44 1.92 -15.41
N ASP A 108 6.35 2.91 -15.23
CA ASP A 108 6.20 4.29 -15.72
C ASP A 108 4.88 4.95 -15.29
N LEU A 109 4.44 4.70 -14.04
CA LEU A 109 3.15 5.16 -13.52
C LEU A 109 3.22 6.45 -12.69
N GLY A 110 4.37 7.12 -12.62
CA GLY A 110 4.58 8.28 -11.74
C GLY A 110 3.62 9.45 -11.95
N ASP A 111 3.02 9.57 -13.12
CA ASP A 111 2.02 10.61 -13.43
C ASP A 111 0.61 10.24 -12.97
N ARG A 112 0.33 8.95 -12.71
CA ARG A 112 -1.01 8.43 -12.37
C ARG A 112 -1.10 7.75 -11.01
N LEU A 113 0.00 7.37 -10.41
CA LEU A 113 0.05 6.71 -9.11
C LEU A 113 1.03 7.45 -8.20
N ILE A 114 0.50 8.21 -7.26
CA ILE A 114 1.27 8.97 -6.29
C ILE A 114 1.24 8.25 -4.95
N ALA A 115 2.41 7.85 -4.44
CA ALA A 115 2.53 7.16 -3.16
C ALA A 115 3.03 8.11 -2.06
N TYR A 116 2.48 7.97 -0.86
CA TYR A 116 2.83 8.74 0.33
C TYR A 116 3.29 7.82 1.47
N PRO A 117 4.48 8.09 2.10
CA PRO A 117 4.97 7.34 3.25
C PRO A 117 4.30 7.84 4.55
N ALA A 118 2.98 7.66 4.63
CA ALA A 118 2.19 8.19 5.74
C ALA A 118 1.05 7.24 6.11
N ALA A 119 0.70 7.25 7.38
CA ALA A 119 -0.49 6.54 7.87
C ALA A 119 -1.74 7.43 7.78
N ILE A 120 -2.90 6.82 7.64
CA ILE A 120 -4.19 7.49 7.73
C ILE A 120 -4.86 7.13 9.05
N GLY A 121 -5.43 8.13 9.73
CA GLY A 121 -6.08 7.96 11.03
C GLY A 121 -7.17 8.99 11.30
N ASP A 122 -7.43 9.26 12.60
CA ASP A 122 -8.43 10.24 13.04
C ASP A 122 -7.83 11.59 13.45
N LYS A 123 -6.52 11.77 13.35
CA LYS A 123 -5.80 13.01 13.68
C LYS A 123 -4.50 13.12 12.89
N SER A 124 -3.99 14.33 12.72
CA SER A 124 -2.70 14.59 12.10
C SER A 124 -1.60 14.80 13.13
N GLY A 125 -0.38 14.43 12.77
CA GLY A 125 0.82 14.57 13.58
C GLY A 125 1.75 13.36 13.50
N PHE A 126 2.85 13.43 14.24
CA PHE A 126 3.76 12.30 14.35
C PHE A 126 3.21 11.26 15.33
N ASP A 127 3.37 9.99 14.97
CA ASP A 127 3.00 8.83 15.75
C ASP A 127 4.04 7.70 15.52
N GLN A 128 3.80 6.51 16.04
CA GLN A 128 4.66 5.35 15.86
C GLN A 128 3.88 4.20 15.25
N LEU A 129 4.49 3.57 14.25
CA LEU A 129 4.07 2.29 13.69
C LEU A 129 4.86 1.17 14.37
N HIS A 130 4.18 0.27 15.04
CA HIS A 130 4.75 -0.85 15.78
C HIS A 130 4.73 -2.09 14.89
N LEU A 131 5.91 -2.57 14.49
CA LEU A 131 6.04 -3.68 13.56
C LEU A 131 6.04 -5.02 14.31
N THR A 132 5.19 -5.93 13.88
CA THR A 132 5.14 -7.31 14.38
C THR A 132 6.30 -8.13 13.84
N ILE A 133 6.70 -7.84 12.61
CA ILE A 133 7.82 -8.45 11.90
C ILE A 133 8.47 -7.39 10.99
N PHE A 134 9.75 -7.50 10.69
CA PHE A 134 10.47 -6.57 9.82
C PHE A 134 10.96 -7.32 8.59
N GLU A 135 10.04 -7.59 7.68
CA GLU A 135 10.26 -8.30 6.43
C GLU A 135 9.47 -7.64 5.29
N TYR A 136 9.86 -7.88 4.05
CA TYR A 136 9.23 -7.32 2.86
C TYR A 136 7.82 -7.89 2.63
N GLY A 137 6.83 -7.02 2.43
CA GLY A 137 5.46 -7.41 2.09
C GLY A 137 4.58 -7.75 3.29
N GLU A 138 5.12 -7.68 4.51
CA GLU A 138 4.41 -8.04 5.73
C GLU A 138 3.33 -7.02 6.10
N THR A 139 2.37 -7.49 6.88
CA THR A 139 1.18 -6.78 7.36
C THR A 139 1.04 -6.90 8.88
N CYS A 140 -0.12 -6.60 9.43
CA CYS A 140 -0.44 -6.72 10.84
C CYS A 140 0.38 -5.79 11.76
N HIS A 141 0.73 -4.61 11.25
CA HIS A 141 1.41 -3.58 12.03
C HIS A 141 0.40 -2.71 12.79
N ALA A 142 0.80 -2.17 13.94
CA ALA A 142 -0.10 -1.42 14.81
C ALA A 142 0.28 0.07 14.89
N LEU A 143 -0.66 0.98 14.60
CA LEU A 143 -0.45 2.42 14.70
C LEU A 143 -0.80 2.96 16.09
N GLY A 144 0.15 3.58 16.75
CA GLY A 144 0.03 4.34 18.00
C GLY A 144 0.00 3.47 19.26
N LYS A 145 -0.79 2.41 19.33
CA LYS A 145 -0.82 1.49 20.47
C LYS A 145 -0.26 0.13 20.06
N LYS A 146 0.47 -0.51 20.97
CA LYS A 146 1.00 -1.87 20.78
C LYS A 146 -0.10 -2.93 20.95
N LEU A 147 -1.13 -2.86 20.13
CA LEU A 147 -2.25 -3.79 20.13
C LEU A 147 -2.37 -4.40 18.72
N ASN A 148 -2.49 -5.72 18.65
CA ASN A 148 -2.74 -6.41 17.37
C ASN A 148 -4.19 -6.18 16.87
N TYR A 149 -4.53 -6.73 15.73
CA TYR A 149 -5.89 -6.64 15.15
C TYR A 149 -6.99 -7.22 16.07
N ALA A 150 -6.64 -8.13 17.00
CA ALA A 150 -7.55 -8.68 18.00
C ALA A 150 -7.65 -7.81 19.27
N ASN A 151 -7.03 -6.62 19.31
CA ASN A 151 -6.88 -5.74 20.46
C ASN A 151 -6.09 -6.37 21.64
N GLU A 152 -5.19 -7.29 21.36
CA GLU A 152 -4.31 -7.90 22.35
C GLU A 152 -2.95 -7.21 22.35
N PRO A 153 -2.34 -6.99 23.53
CA PRO A 153 -1.00 -6.42 23.63
C PRO A 153 0.06 -7.32 23.00
N PHE A 154 1.02 -6.73 22.28
CA PHE A 154 2.17 -7.43 21.78
C PHE A 154 3.46 -6.61 21.93
N GLU A 155 4.62 -7.28 21.90
CA GLU A 155 5.92 -6.62 21.86
C GLU A 155 6.40 -6.51 20.40
N PRO A 156 6.53 -5.29 19.85
CA PRO A 156 6.98 -5.10 18.48
C PRO A 156 8.47 -5.43 18.34
N VAL A 157 8.85 -5.98 17.20
CA VAL A 157 10.28 -6.15 16.86
C VAL A 157 10.97 -4.82 16.63
N PHE A 158 10.19 -3.80 16.17
CA PHE A 158 10.65 -2.43 15.94
C PHE A 158 9.48 -1.46 16.01
N SER A 159 9.76 -0.20 16.40
CA SER A 159 8.79 0.90 16.37
C SER A 159 9.33 2.00 15.47
N GLN A 160 8.71 2.15 14.31
CA GLN A 160 9.05 3.15 13.31
C GLN A 160 8.28 4.45 13.58
N GLY A 161 8.96 5.60 13.53
CA GLY A 161 8.26 6.89 13.51
C GLY A 161 7.54 7.08 12.16
N CYS A 162 6.29 7.55 12.18
CA CYS A 162 5.56 7.87 10.97
C CYS A 162 4.73 9.15 11.14
N TYR A 163 4.39 9.80 10.03
CA TYR A 163 3.42 10.88 10.01
C TYR A 163 2.03 10.29 9.77
N THR A 164 1.06 10.76 10.54
CA THR A 164 -0.35 10.39 10.41
C THR A 164 -1.15 11.60 9.95
N THR A 165 -2.13 11.41 9.09
CA THR A 165 -3.08 12.45 8.68
C THR A 165 -4.48 11.88 8.54
N THR A 166 -5.47 12.72 8.21
CA THR A 166 -6.85 12.30 7.98
C THR A 166 -7.25 12.50 6.51
N ILE A 167 -8.21 11.73 6.03
CA ILE A 167 -8.70 11.89 4.66
C ILE A 167 -9.30 13.29 4.47
N ASP A 168 -10.08 13.77 5.46
CA ASP A 168 -10.70 15.10 5.40
C ASP A 168 -9.64 16.23 5.32
N GLU A 169 -8.49 16.08 6.01
CA GLU A 169 -7.40 17.05 5.94
C GLU A 169 -6.68 17.03 4.60
N LEU A 170 -6.40 15.83 4.06
CA LEU A 170 -5.78 15.70 2.74
C LEU A 170 -6.59 16.40 1.64
N ILE A 171 -7.92 16.28 1.69
CA ILE A 171 -8.82 16.91 0.72
C ILE A 171 -8.94 18.43 0.99
N SER A 172 -9.12 18.84 2.24
CA SER A 172 -9.26 20.27 2.57
C SER A 172 -8.00 21.08 2.31
N SER A 173 -6.83 20.46 2.44
CA SER A 173 -5.54 21.06 2.07
C SER A 173 -5.21 20.98 0.58
N GLN A 174 -6.08 20.36 -0.21
CA GLN A 174 -5.87 20.10 -1.65
C GLN A 174 -4.62 19.26 -1.95
N THR A 175 -4.16 18.45 -0.99
CA THR A 175 -3.07 17.49 -1.20
C THR A 175 -3.50 16.38 -2.15
N ILE A 176 -4.76 15.93 -2.02
CA ILE A 176 -5.42 15.02 -2.96
C ILE A 176 -6.80 15.58 -3.33
N PRO A 177 -7.34 15.27 -4.52
CA PRO A 177 -8.73 15.56 -4.86
C PRO A 177 -9.69 14.66 -4.09
N VAL A 178 -11.00 14.97 -4.16
CA VAL A 178 -12.04 14.09 -3.61
C VAL A 178 -12.03 12.76 -4.37
N PRO A 179 -11.84 11.61 -3.71
CA PRO A 179 -11.81 10.33 -4.39
C PRO A 179 -13.21 9.85 -4.83
N ASN A 180 -13.24 9.06 -5.90
CA ASN A 180 -14.44 8.32 -6.31
C ASN A 180 -14.53 6.99 -5.56
N HIS A 181 -13.38 6.39 -5.24
CA HIS A 181 -13.25 5.08 -4.59
C HIS A 181 -12.21 5.13 -3.48
N ILE A 182 -12.51 4.48 -2.35
CA ILE A 182 -11.59 4.38 -1.21
C ILE A 182 -11.48 2.92 -0.79
N LYS A 183 -10.26 2.37 -0.85
CA LYS A 183 -9.91 1.10 -0.19
C LYS A 183 -9.28 1.42 1.18
N ILE A 184 -9.73 0.74 2.20
CA ILE A 184 -9.15 0.79 3.55
C ILE A 184 -8.81 -0.63 3.94
N ASP A 185 -7.53 -0.91 4.01
CA ASP A 185 -7.00 -2.23 4.32
C ASP A 185 -5.82 -2.06 5.29
N VAL A 186 -6.15 -1.92 6.55
CA VAL A 186 -5.22 -1.70 7.65
C VAL A 186 -5.60 -2.55 8.84
N ASP A 187 -4.66 -2.83 9.71
CA ASP A 187 -4.84 -3.82 10.76
C ASP A 187 -5.41 -3.20 12.06
N GLY A 188 -6.75 -2.99 12.10
CA GLY A 188 -7.49 -2.72 13.33
C GLY A 188 -7.70 -1.24 13.68
N ILE A 189 -7.41 -0.31 12.77
CA ILE A 189 -7.68 1.12 12.97
C ILE A 189 -8.68 1.71 11.96
N GLU A 190 -9.42 0.90 11.23
CA GLU A 190 -10.39 1.31 10.21
C GLU A 190 -11.42 2.28 10.79
N ASN A 191 -11.83 2.06 12.04
CA ASN A 191 -12.75 2.94 12.75
C ASN A 191 -12.20 4.37 12.97
N LYS A 192 -10.87 4.52 13.11
CA LYS A 192 -10.23 5.83 13.21
C LYS A 192 -10.18 6.51 11.84
N ILE A 193 -9.86 5.74 10.79
CA ILE A 193 -9.83 6.25 9.42
C ILE A 193 -11.22 6.78 9.04
N ILE A 194 -12.28 6.02 9.31
CA ILE A 194 -13.68 6.45 9.10
C ILE A 194 -14.01 7.73 9.88
N LYS A 195 -13.50 7.89 11.11
CA LYS A 195 -13.68 9.15 11.87
C LYS A 195 -12.95 10.32 11.22
N GLY A 196 -11.79 10.09 10.61
CA GLY A 196 -11.00 11.09 9.90
C GLY A 196 -11.50 11.40 8.48
N ALA A 197 -12.57 10.73 8.02
CA ALA A 197 -13.17 10.86 6.69
C ALA A 197 -14.60 11.40 6.71
N ARG A 198 -15.09 11.94 7.82
CA ARG A 198 -16.52 12.27 8.01
C ARG A 198 -17.10 13.24 6.98
N GLN A 199 -16.33 14.17 6.47
CA GLN A 199 -16.78 15.10 5.44
C GLN A 199 -16.69 14.44 4.07
N THR A 200 -15.62 13.72 3.80
CA THR A 200 -15.40 12.97 2.56
C THR A 200 -16.50 11.94 2.32
N LEU A 201 -16.88 11.18 3.35
CA LEU A 201 -17.94 10.16 3.26
C LEU A 201 -19.34 10.71 2.97
N LYS A 202 -19.53 12.02 3.09
CA LYS A 202 -20.80 12.70 2.72
C LYS A 202 -20.74 13.34 1.32
N ASN A 203 -19.58 13.31 0.69
CA ASN A 203 -19.39 13.96 -0.60
C ASN A 203 -20.04 13.11 -1.70
N PRO A 204 -20.90 13.68 -2.56
CA PRO A 204 -21.60 12.94 -3.61
C PRO A 204 -20.66 12.44 -4.74
N ILE A 205 -19.42 12.90 -4.80
CA ILE A 205 -18.40 12.41 -5.75
C ILE A 205 -17.93 11.01 -5.35
N LEU A 206 -17.87 10.70 -4.05
CA LEU A 206 -17.52 9.37 -3.56
C LEU A 206 -18.62 8.38 -3.93
N ARG A 207 -18.24 7.28 -4.61
CA ARG A 207 -19.16 6.22 -5.07
C ARG A 207 -19.03 4.95 -4.23
N SER A 208 -17.83 4.59 -3.83
CA SER A 208 -17.56 3.38 -3.03
C SER A 208 -16.22 3.43 -2.30
#